data_47ae4951ee7a7566a55cca8123d9d5b4
#
_entry.id   47ae4951ee7a7566a55cca8123d9d5b4
#
_cell.length_a   1.000
_cell.length_b   1.000
_cell.length_c   1.000
_cell.angle_alpha   90.00
_cell.angle_beta   90.00
_cell.angle_gamma   90.00
#
_symmetry.space_group_name_H-M   'P 1'
#
loop_
_entity.id
_entity.type
_entity.pdbx_description
1 polymer ?
#
loop_
_entity_poly.entity_id
_entity_poly.type
_entity_poly.pdbx_seq_one_letter_code
_entity_poly.pdbx_strand_id
1 'polypeptide(L)'
;PAKGDHAIYGLACMGCTDSVVMLLPNSGGDPVRYNILEATRKHQVFGDIEIGDWICVLPVEGEKNRARMVVDLDKLKATWTYQVMPHLRDLSHLSRRQQARILANMPDSIVENYMVPREYGFTLKRMGEARSVGFVMQNSSVEDDSPVEYPEVPQYTEWHAYNGKLLLVRGRFEMQGVVFNEKTSIDTLSFVYMKKDSLVLSDSQGKTYTYHRKANAHEVNAAARAAAQKQANRMKQELK
;
A
#
# COMPACT_ATOMS: atom_id res chain seq x y z
N PRO A 1 23.68 -1.78 1.41
CA PRO A 1 22.81 -1.07 0.45
C PRO A 1 23.02 -1.58 -0.96
N ALA A 2 21.99 -1.53 -1.79
CA ALA A 2 22.07 -1.88 -3.19
C ALA A 2 22.99 -0.88 -3.93
N LYS A 3 23.57 -1.28 -5.06
CA LYS A 3 24.43 -0.38 -5.86
C LYS A 3 23.64 0.87 -6.27
N GLY A 4 24.17 2.05 -5.95
CA GLY A 4 23.52 3.34 -6.22
C GLY A 4 22.53 3.80 -5.15
N ASP A 5 22.38 3.08 -4.06
CA ASP A 5 21.60 3.52 -2.91
C ASP A 5 22.46 4.40 -1.99
N HIS A 6 22.06 5.65 -1.85
CA HIS A 6 22.72 6.64 -0.99
C HIS A 6 22.10 6.75 0.40
N ALA A 7 21.07 5.95 0.67
CA ALA A 7 20.43 5.93 1.98
C ALA A 7 21.26 5.13 2.99
N ILE A 8 21.22 5.57 4.23
CA ILE A 8 21.87 4.92 5.37
C ILE A 8 20.78 4.31 6.24
N TYR A 9 20.92 3.02 6.50
CA TYR A 9 19.95 2.24 7.27
C TYR A 9 20.53 1.91 8.64
N GLY A 10 19.69 1.94 9.66
CA GLY A 10 20.11 1.61 11.01
C GLY A 10 18.97 1.75 12.01
N LEU A 11 19.35 1.72 13.29
CA LEU A 11 18.41 1.86 14.39
C LEU A 11 18.41 3.29 14.93
N ALA A 12 17.23 3.81 15.23
CA ALA A 12 17.07 5.07 15.93
C ALA A 12 17.53 4.93 17.38
N CYS A 13 18.42 5.81 17.83
CA CYS A 13 18.96 5.81 19.18
C CYS A 13 18.34 6.91 20.04
N MET A 14 18.66 6.88 21.35
CA MET A 14 18.30 7.94 22.29
C MET A 14 18.83 9.31 21.80
N GLY A 15 18.04 10.36 21.96
CA GLY A 15 18.39 11.72 21.53
C GLY A 15 17.77 12.15 20.22
N CYS A 16 16.87 11.36 19.63
CA CYS A 16 16.03 11.80 18.52
C CYS A 16 15.04 12.87 18.97
N THR A 17 14.89 13.92 18.16
CA THR A 17 13.98 15.05 18.33
C THR A 17 13.46 15.51 16.96
N ASP A 18 12.58 16.52 16.91
CA ASP A 18 12.11 17.11 15.64
C ASP A 18 13.22 17.76 14.79
N SER A 19 14.41 17.94 15.32
CA SER A 19 15.56 18.56 14.63
C SER A 19 16.77 17.65 14.49
N VAL A 20 16.79 16.51 15.19
CA VAL A 20 17.94 15.60 15.24
C VAL A 20 17.48 14.16 15.19
N VAL A 21 18.15 13.35 14.40
CA VAL A 21 18.09 11.89 14.45
C VAL A 21 19.46 11.33 14.84
N MET A 22 19.46 10.44 15.83
CA MET A 22 20.62 9.63 16.22
C MET A 22 20.47 8.24 15.60
N LEU A 23 21.30 7.91 14.65
CA LEU A 23 21.25 6.66 13.90
C LEU A 23 22.46 5.77 14.26
N LEU A 24 22.21 4.54 14.70
CA LEU A 24 23.23 3.48 14.75
C LEU A 24 23.22 2.74 13.41
N PRO A 25 24.23 2.95 12.55
CA PRO A 25 24.22 2.38 11.20
C PRO A 25 24.32 0.85 11.20
N ASN A 26 23.63 0.18 10.28
CA ASN A 26 23.74 -1.27 10.08
C ASN A 26 25.15 -1.72 9.66
N SER A 27 25.96 -0.80 9.12
CA SER A 27 27.37 -1.05 8.80
C SER A 27 28.29 -1.14 10.02
N GLY A 28 27.75 -0.89 11.21
CA GLY A 28 28.51 -0.81 12.46
C GLY A 28 29.10 0.57 12.73
N GLY A 29 29.80 0.70 13.87
CA GLY A 29 30.39 1.94 14.35
C GLY A 29 29.56 2.62 15.42
N ASP A 30 29.90 3.86 15.74
CA ASP A 30 29.20 4.67 16.73
C ASP A 30 27.91 5.30 16.14
N PRO A 31 26.93 5.66 16.97
CA PRO A 31 25.74 6.39 16.54
C PRO A 31 26.12 7.73 15.88
N VAL A 32 25.56 7.97 14.70
CA VAL A 32 25.78 9.19 13.92
C VAL A 32 24.59 10.14 14.14
N ARG A 33 24.94 11.40 14.43
CA ARG A 33 23.96 12.48 14.60
C ARG A 33 23.66 13.16 13.27
N TYR A 34 22.38 13.14 12.85
CA TYR A 34 21.91 13.88 11.67
C TYR A 34 21.02 15.06 12.08
N ASN A 35 21.28 16.22 11.50
CA ASN A 35 20.38 17.36 11.56
C ASN A 35 19.25 17.13 10.54
N ILE A 36 18.00 17.10 11.00
CA ILE A 36 16.80 16.88 10.21
C ILE A 36 15.85 18.09 10.21
N LEU A 37 16.25 19.24 10.74
CA LEU A 37 15.37 20.41 10.89
C LEU A 37 14.74 20.83 9.55
N GLU A 38 15.51 20.86 8.46
CA GLU A 38 14.98 21.17 7.15
C GLU A 38 14.06 20.06 6.59
N ALA A 39 14.38 18.80 6.84
CA ALA A 39 13.54 17.68 6.48
C ALA A 39 12.19 17.76 7.21
N THR A 40 12.18 18.07 8.49
CA THR A 40 10.97 18.26 9.29
C THR A 40 10.12 19.42 8.77
N ARG A 41 10.74 20.58 8.51
CA ARG A 41 10.03 21.73 7.93
C ARG A 41 9.42 21.47 6.55
N LYS A 42 10.05 20.62 5.76
CA LYS A 42 9.60 20.21 4.42
C LYS A 42 8.70 18.97 4.42
N HIS A 43 8.29 18.50 5.60
CA HIS A 43 7.50 17.28 5.77
C HIS A 43 8.14 16.03 5.11
N GLN A 44 9.48 15.94 5.20
CA GLN A 44 10.29 14.82 4.67
C GLN A 44 10.73 13.85 5.78
N VAL A 45 10.09 13.88 6.94
CA VAL A 45 10.22 12.90 8.01
C VAL A 45 8.92 12.09 8.04
N PHE A 46 9.03 10.81 7.71
CA PHE A 46 7.92 9.90 7.52
C PHE A 46 7.87 8.87 8.65
N GLY A 47 6.80 8.88 9.41
CA GLY A 47 6.59 8.10 10.62
C GLY A 47 6.94 8.86 11.91
N ASP A 48 6.52 8.28 13.03
CA ASP A 48 6.84 8.80 14.38
C ASP A 48 8.01 7.95 14.92
N ILE A 49 9.25 8.49 14.81
CA ILE A 49 10.49 7.76 15.11
C ILE A 49 10.60 7.52 16.61
N GLU A 50 10.69 6.27 17.01
CA GLU A 50 10.91 5.83 18.38
C GLU A 50 12.29 5.17 18.54
N ILE A 51 12.81 5.11 19.77
CA ILE A 51 14.09 4.44 20.05
C ILE A 51 13.97 2.95 19.71
N GLY A 52 14.92 2.48 18.91
CA GLY A 52 14.96 1.10 18.43
C GLY A 52 14.26 0.85 17.10
N ASP A 53 13.55 1.84 16.56
CA ASP A 53 12.96 1.71 15.23
C ASP A 53 14.04 1.59 14.15
N TRP A 54 13.79 0.73 13.19
CA TRP A 54 14.62 0.61 12.00
C TRP A 54 14.25 1.74 11.03
N ILE A 55 15.20 2.61 10.77
CA ILE A 55 14.99 3.83 9.97
C ILE A 55 15.92 3.89 8.76
N CYS A 56 15.48 4.63 7.75
CA CYS A 56 16.23 5.01 6.58
C CYS A 56 16.50 6.52 6.63
N VAL A 57 17.77 6.91 6.60
CA VAL A 57 18.20 8.31 6.53
C VAL A 57 18.82 8.57 5.17
N LEU A 58 18.32 9.57 4.45
CA LEU A 58 18.85 10.01 3.18
C LEU A 58 19.62 11.32 3.37
N PRO A 59 20.98 11.30 3.35
CA PRO A 59 21.79 12.48 3.55
C PRO A 59 21.62 13.52 2.44
N VAL A 60 21.93 14.76 2.75
CA VAL A 60 22.16 15.80 1.74
C VAL A 60 23.49 15.53 1.08
N GLU A 61 23.55 15.61 -0.25
CA GLU A 61 24.79 15.40 -1.00
C GLU A 61 25.86 16.41 -0.58
N GLY A 62 27.07 15.91 -0.28
CA GLY A 62 28.17 16.71 0.20
C GLY A 62 28.15 17.11 1.69
N GLU A 63 27.06 16.80 2.41
CA GLU A 63 26.91 17.15 3.84
C GLU A 63 26.77 15.88 4.69
N LYS A 64 27.82 15.51 5.44
CA LYS A 64 27.88 14.25 6.18
C LYS A 64 26.81 14.07 7.28
N ASN A 65 26.40 15.16 7.93
CA ASN A 65 25.56 15.13 9.14
C ASN A 65 24.22 15.86 8.96
N ARG A 66 23.77 16.03 7.73
CA ARG A 66 22.48 16.63 7.43
C ARG A 66 21.66 15.68 6.57
N ALA A 67 20.44 15.41 6.98
CA ALA A 67 19.53 14.57 6.23
C ALA A 67 18.46 15.41 5.51
N ARG A 68 18.17 15.04 4.28
CA ARG A 68 17.06 15.61 3.49
C ARG A 68 15.76 14.84 3.67
N MET A 69 15.84 13.58 4.14
CA MET A 69 14.68 12.71 4.34
C MET A 69 14.99 11.66 5.41
N VAL A 70 13.98 11.32 6.20
CA VAL A 70 14.01 10.18 7.12
C VAL A 70 12.71 9.39 6.96
N VAL A 71 12.81 8.07 6.90
CA VAL A 71 11.66 7.16 6.82
C VAL A 71 11.75 6.14 7.95
N ASP A 72 10.70 6.04 8.73
CA ASP A 72 10.54 4.99 9.73
C ASP A 72 10.05 3.71 9.04
N LEU A 73 10.95 2.75 8.90
CA LEU A 73 10.67 1.48 8.21
C LEU A 73 9.93 0.49 9.12
N ASP A 74 9.96 0.68 10.44
CA ASP A 74 9.19 -0.15 11.37
C ASP A 74 7.71 0.24 11.37
N LYS A 75 7.41 1.54 11.35
CA LYS A 75 6.02 2.03 11.21
C LYS A 75 5.44 1.72 9.81
N LEU A 76 6.30 1.61 8.80
CA LEU A 76 5.89 1.22 7.45
C LEU A 76 5.43 -0.25 7.37
N LYS A 77 6.00 -1.14 8.20
CA LYS A 77 5.62 -2.56 8.29
C LYS A 77 4.24 -2.73 8.89
N ALA A 78 3.23 -2.77 8.04
CA ALA A 78 1.82 -2.90 8.39
C ALA A 78 1.00 -3.42 7.19
N THR A 79 -0.30 -3.61 7.39
CA THR A 79 -1.26 -3.78 6.32
C THR A 79 -1.85 -2.42 5.96
N TRP A 80 -1.68 -2.03 4.70
CA TRP A 80 -2.11 -0.76 4.14
C TRP A 80 -3.15 -0.99 3.06
N THR A 81 -4.32 -0.34 3.15
CA THR A 81 -5.43 -0.52 2.21
C THR A 81 -6.02 0.79 1.73
N TYR A 82 -6.57 0.78 0.52
CA TYR A 82 -7.38 1.86 -0.05
C TYR A 82 -8.68 1.27 -0.63
N GLN A 83 -9.70 2.11 -0.73
CA GLN A 83 -10.99 1.68 -1.27
C GLN A 83 -11.01 1.73 -2.79
N VAL A 84 -11.61 0.71 -3.39
CA VAL A 84 -11.81 0.57 -4.83
C VAL A 84 -13.28 0.31 -5.10
N MET A 85 -13.84 1.08 -6.00
CA MET A 85 -15.20 0.86 -6.50
C MET A 85 -15.16 -0.03 -7.74
N PRO A 86 -16.10 -0.95 -7.91
CA PRO A 86 -16.26 -1.68 -9.15
C PRO A 86 -16.77 -0.75 -10.28
N HIS A 87 -16.59 -1.20 -11.50
CA HIS A 87 -17.22 -0.60 -12.70
C HIS A 87 -18.10 -1.64 -13.40
N LEU A 88 -19.02 -1.19 -14.22
CA LEU A 88 -19.88 -2.11 -14.97
C LEU A 88 -19.09 -2.79 -16.08
N ARG A 89 -19.18 -4.12 -16.14
CA ARG A 89 -18.37 -4.97 -17.05
C ARG A 89 -18.60 -4.62 -18.52
N ASP A 90 -19.83 -4.45 -18.95
CA ASP A 90 -20.19 -4.26 -20.36
C ASP A 90 -20.14 -2.81 -20.84
N LEU A 91 -19.67 -1.87 -20.02
CA LEU A 91 -19.62 -0.46 -20.34
C LEU A 91 -18.24 0.07 -20.68
N SER A 92 -17.23 -0.80 -20.76
CA SER A 92 -15.84 -0.39 -21.03
C SER A 92 -15.65 0.32 -22.38
N HIS A 93 -16.51 0.06 -23.35
CA HIS A 93 -16.53 0.71 -24.67
C HIS A 93 -17.29 2.06 -24.69
N LEU A 94 -17.97 2.43 -23.60
CA LEU A 94 -18.71 3.67 -23.52
C LEU A 94 -17.88 4.81 -22.89
N SER A 95 -18.18 6.04 -23.28
CA SER A 95 -17.57 7.23 -22.67
C SER A 95 -17.96 7.35 -21.19
N ARG A 96 -17.12 7.99 -20.38
CA ARG A 96 -17.37 8.25 -18.95
C ARG A 96 -18.74 8.92 -18.69
N ARG A 97 -19.18 9.80 -19.60
CA ARG A 97 -20.48 10.48 -19.49
C ARG A 97 -21.66 9.53 -19.71
N GLN A 98 -21.52 8.58 -20.63
CA GLN A 98 -22.54 7.53 -20.86
C GLN A 98 -22.58 6.55 -19.68
N GLN A 99 -21.43 6.13 -19.17
CA GLN A 99 -21.34 5.28 -17.97
C GLN A 99 -22.03 5.94 -16.77
N ALA A 100 -21.75 7.22 -16.51
CA ALA A 100 -22.36 7.98 -15.42
C ALA A 100 -23.90 8.05 -15.57
N ARG A 101 -24.41 8.21 -16.80
CA ARG A 101 -25.85 8.24 -17.08
C ARG A 101 -26.52 6.88 -16.83
N ILE A 102 -25.85 5.78 -17.19
CA ILE A 102 -26.35 4.43 -16.93
C ILE A 102 -26.36 4.14 -15.42
N LEU A 103 -25.29 4.48 -14.71
CA LEU A 103 -25.21 4.36 -13.26
C LEU A 103 -26.31 5.15 -12.53
N ALA A 104 -26.59 6.38 -12.97
CA ALA A 104 -27.64 7.22 -12.38
C ALA A 104 -29.06 6.67 -12.57
N ASN A 105 -29.28 5.84 -13.59
CA ASN A 105 -30.56 5.21 -13.89
C ASN A 105 -30.61 3.72 -13.52
N MET A 106 -29.60 3.23 -12.80
CA MET A 106 -29.51 1.82 -12.39
C MET A 106 -30.53 1.53 -11.27
N PRO A 107 -31.23 0.39 -11.32
CA PRO A 107 -32.11 -0.01 -10.23
C PRO A 107 -31.36 -0.10 -8.89
N ASP A 108 -31.97 0.38 -7.82
CA ASP A 108 -31.37 0.40 -6.47
C ASP A 108 -30.90 -0.99 -6.02
N SER A 109 -31.62 -2.05 -6.42
CA SER A 109 -31.25 -3.44 -6.11
C SER A 109 -29.90 -3.84 -6.71
N ILE A 110 -29.50 -3.33 -7.88
CA ILE A 110 -28.18 -3.59 -8.47
C ILE A 110 -27.13 -2.73 -7.77
N VAL A 111 -27.39 -1.47 -7.48
CA VAL A 111 -26.47 -0.59 -6.77
C VAL A 111 -26.15 -1.17 -5.39
N GLU A 112 -27.16 -1.54 -4.61
CA GLU A 112 -26.99 -2.07 -3.25
C GLU A 112 -26.24 -3.42 -3.21
N ASN A 113 -26.45 -4.29 -4.20
CA ASN A 113 -25.93 -5.65 -4.17
C ASN A 113 -24.55 -5.77 -4.86
N TYR A 114 -24.25 -4.97 -5.86
CA TYR A 114 -23.04 -5.14 -6.69
C TYR A 114 -22.06 -3.98 -6.60
N MET A 115 -22.52 -2.74 -6.33
CA MET A 115 -21.62 -1.59 -6.23
C MET A 115 -21.00 -1.45 -4.82
N VAL A 116 -20.51 -2.55 -4.27
CA VAL A 116 -19.92 -2.58 -2.92
C VAL A 116 -18.44 -2.25 -3.01
N PRO A 117 -17.93 -1.25 -2.27
CA PRO A 117 -16.50 -0.94 -2.27
C PRO A 117 -15.71 -2.10 -1.68
N ARG A 118 -14.56 -2.41 -2.31
CA ARG A 118 -13.56 -3.35 -1.79
C ARG A 118 -12.32 -2.60 -1.34
N GLU A 119 -11.60 -3.18 -0.41
CA GLU A 119 -10.31 -2.67 0.06
C GLU A 119 -9.19 -3.47 -0.60
N TYR A 120 -8.31 -2.77 -1.32
CA TYR A 120 -7.11 -3.31 -1.92
C TYR A 120 -5.89 -2.72 -1.24
N GLY A 121 -4.76 -3.41 -1.32
CA GLY A 121 -3.51 -2.91 -0.78
C GLY A 121 -2.45 -3.97 -0.62
N PHE A 122 -1.61 -3.79 0.38
CA PHE A 122 -0.49 -4.68 0.66
C PHE A 122 -0.18 -4.76 2.15
N THR A 123 0.38 -5.89 2.55
CA THR A 123 1.02 -6.08 3.87
C THR A 123 2.53 -6.09 3.67
N LEU A 124 3.24 -5.20 4.34
CA LEU A 124 4.70 -5.17 4.38
C LEU A 124 5.17 -5.84 5.67
N LYS A 125 6.06 -6.83 5.54
CA LYS A 125 6.59 -7.59 6.65
C LYS A 125 8.09 -7.40 6.79
N ARG A 126 8.64 -7.98 7.85
CA ARG A 126 10.08 -8.07 8.04
C ARG A 126 10.74 -8.82 6.89
N MET A 127 12.05 -8.64 6.73
CA MET A 127 12.89 -9.28 5.71
C MET A 127 12.47 -8.99 4.26
N GLY A 128 11.76 -7.89 4.02
CA GLY A 128 11.39 -7.48 2.67
C GLY A 128 10.23 -8.26 2.05
N GLU A 129 9.50 -9.09 2.80
CA GLU A 129 8.32 -9.77 2.28
C GLU A 129 7.17 -8.78 2.11
N ALA A 130 6.53 -8.79 0.94
CA ALA A 130 5.27 -8.10 0.68
C ALA A 130 4.20 -9.10 0.25
N ARG A 131 2.96 -8.81 0.62
CA ARG A 131 1.80 -9.58 0.15
C ARG A 131 0.68 -8.63 -0.19
N SER A 132 0.09 -8.78 -1.35
CA SER A 132 -1.12 -8.06 -1.72
C SER A 132 -2.30 -8.54 -0.90
N VAL A 133 -3.20 -7.62 -0.57
CA VAL A 133 -4.44 -7.89 0.17
C VAL A 133 -5.65 -7.38 -0.62
N GLY A 134 -6.80 -7.98 -0.34
CA GLY A 134 -8.04 -7.65 -1.05
C GLY A 134 -8.25 -8.46 -2.33
N PHE A 135 -7.30 -9.33 -2.69
CA PHE A 135 -7.44 -10.22 -3.82
C PHE A 135 -8.51 -11.28 -3.55
N VAL A 136 -9.46 -11.38 -4.46
CA VAL A 136 -10.43 -12.48 -4.53
C VAL A 136 -10.09 -13.24 -5.80
N MET A 137 -9.74 -14.53 -5.69
CA MET A 137 -9.53 -15.36 -6.86
C MET A 137 -10.84 -15.47 -7.65
N GLN A 138 -10.80 -15.09 -8.91
CA GLN A 138 -11.95 -15.13 -9.84
C GLN A 138 -12.28 -16.58 -10.28
N ASN A 139 -12.37 -17.50 -9.34
CA ASN A 139 -12.65 -18.92 -9.66
C ASN A 139 -14.04 -19.37 -9.27
N SER A 140 -14.96 -18.44 -8.93
CA SER A 140 -16.35 -18.79 -8.71
C SER A 140 -17.17 -18.43 -9.97
N SER A 141 -17.91 -19.40 -10.49
CA SER A 141 -18.89 -19.20 -11.57
C SER A 141 -19.90 -18.06 -11.29
N VAL A 142 -20.04 -17.67 -10.02
CA VAL A 142 -20.87 -16.55 -9.58
C VAL A 142 -20.24 -15.19 -9.90
N GLU A 143 -18.92 -15.08 -10.00
CA GLU A 143 -18.26 -13.83 -10.39
C GLU A 143 -18.26 -13.61 -11.91
N ASP A 144 -18.30 -14.68 -12.71
CA ASP A 144 -18.37 -14.58 -14.18
C ASP A 144 -19.71 -13.99 -14.64
N ASP A 145 -20.79 -14.20 -13.88
CA ASP A 145 -22.12 -13.64 -14.16
C ASP A 145 -22.36 -12.26 -13.49
N SER A 146 -21.36 -11.72 -12.78
CA SER A 146 -21.49 -10.42 -12.12
C SER A 146 -21.57 -9.29 -13.15
N PRO A 147 -22.55 -8.37 -13.03
CA PRO A 147 -22.66 -7.20 -13.91
C PRO A 147 -21.56 -6.16 -13.67
N VAL A 148 -20.74 -6.33 -12.63
CA VAL A 148 -19.66 -5.42 -12.27
C VAL A 148 -18.32 -6.15 -12.25
N GLU A 149 -17.27 -5.38 -12.50
CA GLU A 149 -15.89 -5.80 -12.48
C GLU A 149 -15.06 -4.91 -11.58
N TYR A 150 -14.16 -5.52 -10.79
CA TYR A 150 -13.21 -4.79 -9.97
C TYR A 150 -11.87 -4.67 -10.72
N PRO A 151 -11.15 -3.55 -10.57
CA PRO A 151 -9.79 -3.45 -11.12
C PRO A 151 -8.89 -4.58 -10.62
N GLU A 152 -7.93 -4.96 -11.44
CA GLU A 152 -6.93 -5.97 -11.04
C GLU A 152 -6.12 -5.51 -9.83
N VAL A 153 -5.86 -6.43 -8.91
CA VAL A 153 -4.99 -6.20 -7.75
C VAL A 153 -3.56 -6.55 -8.15
N PRO A 154 -2.61 -5.59 -8.12
CA PRO A 154 -1.21 -5.89 -8.31
C PRO A 154 -0.74 -6.92 -7.28
N GLN A 155 -0.05 -7.96 -7.70
CA GLN A 155 0.42 -9.02 -6.80
C GLN A 155 1.88 -8.78 -6.44
N TYR A 156 2.12 -8.37 -5.19
CA TYR A 156 3.45 -8.09 -4.65
C TYR A 156 4.02 -9.29 -3.90
N THR A 157 5.32 -9.51 -4.02
CA THR A 157 6.06 -10.57 -3.34
C THR A 157 7.11 -10.02 -2.38
N GLU A 158 7.72 -8.88 -2.74
CA GLU A 158 8.79 -8.28 -1.95
C GLU A 158 8.66 -6.75 -1.91
N TRP A 159 9.28 -6.16 -0.90
CA TRP A 159 9.44 -4.71 -0.82
C TRP A 159 10.85 -4.34 -0.36
N HIS A 160 11.32 -3.19 -0.84
CA HIS A 160 12.61 -2.62 -0.47
C HIS A 160 12.49 -1.11 -0.29
N ALA A 161 13.34 -0.56 0.57
CA ALA A 161 13.59 0.88 0.57
C ALA A 161 14.84 1.15 -0.29
N TYR A 162 14.80 2.17 -1.14
CA TYR A 162 15.90 2.55 -2.01
C TYR A 162 15.87 4.07 -2.26
N ASN A 163 16.94 4.77 -1.90
CA ASN A 163 17.03 6.22 -2.02
C ASN A 163 15.82 6.98 -1.45
N GLY A 164 15.28 6.52 -0.30
CA GLY A 164 14.11 7.10 0.33
C GLY A 164 12.78 6.84 -0.40
N LYS A 165 12.73 5.87 -1.31
CA LYS A 165 11.52 5.42 -2.01
C LYS A 165 11.14 4.02 -1.55
N LEU A 166 9.86 3.67 -1.68
CA LEU A 166 9.34 2.33 -1.52
C LEU A 166 9.32 1.63 -2.87
N LEU A 167 10.02 0.51 -2.98
CA LEU A 167 9.98 -0.38 -4.13
C LEU A 167 9.09 -1.58 -3.79
N LEU A 168 8.05 -1.82 -4.57
CA LEU A 168 7.18 -2.99 -4.47
C LEU A 168 7.45 -3.89 -5.68
N VAL A 169 7.92 -5.11 -5.42
CA VAL A 169 8.29 -6.08 -6.46
C VAL A 169 7.10 -6.98 -6.74
N ARG A 170 6.73 -7.08 -8.01
CA ARG A 170 5.79 -8.06 -8.54
C ARG A 170 6.60 -9.27 -9.04
N GLY A 171 7.04 -10.11 -8.13
CA GLY A 171 7.77 -11.33 -8.45
C GLY A 171 6.84 -12.43 -8.97
N ARG A 172 7.36 -13.33 -9.79
CA ARG A 172 6.63 -14.52 -10.24
C ARG A 172 6.36 -15.44 -9.05
N PHE A 173 5.12 -15.87 -8.89
CA PHE A 173 4.73 -16.90 -7.94
C PHE A 173 3.55 -17.72 -8.47
N GLU A 174 3.33 -18.87 -7.88
CA GLU A 174 2.23 -19.76 -8.21
C GLU A 174 1.31 -19.94 -7.00
N MET A 175 0.00 -19.86 -7.23
CA MET A 175 -1.00 -20.12 -6.22
C MET A 175 -2.17 -20.92 -6.82
N GLN A 176 -2.46 -22.07 -6.24
CA GLN A 176 -3.53 -22.99 -6.68
C GLN A 176 -3.44 -23.37 -8.18
N GLY A 177 -2.22 -23.56 -8.69
CA GLY A 177 -1.99 -23.91 -10.10
C GLY A 177 -2.05 -22.73 -11.08
N VAL A 178 -2.30 -21.52 -10.60
CA VAL A 178 -2.28 -20.30 -11.42
C VAL A 178 -0.95 -19.58 -11.21
N VAL A 179 -0.27 -19.27 -12.31
CA VAL A 179 0.98 -18.49 -12.31
C VAL A 179 0.65 -17.01 -12.41
N PHE A 180 1.14 -16.24 -11.44
CA PHE A 180 1.03 -14.78 -11.39
C PHE A 180 2.36 -14.14 -11.77
N ASN A 181 2.28 -12.95 -12.38
CA ASN A 181 3.44 -12.15 -12.77
C ASN A 181 4.45 -12.95 -13.61
N GLU A 182 4.13 -13.27 -14.85
CA GLU A 182 5.06 -13.97 -15.76
C GLU A 182 6.44 -13.33 -15.83
N LYS A 183 6.49 -11.97 -15.74
CA LYS A 183 7.71 -11.17 -15.70
C LYS A 183 7.75 -10.36 -14.40
N THR A 184 8.91 -10.36 -13.76
CA THR A 184 9.16 -9.51 -12.60
C THR A 184 9.13 -8.04 -13.01
N SER A 185 8.38 -7.24 -12.27
CA SER A 185 8.32 -5.78 -12.42
C SER A 185 8.41 -5.10 -11.04
N ILE A 186 8.76 -3.82 -11.03
CA ILE A 186 8.95 -3.06 -9.80
C ILE A 186 8.14 -1.77 -9.89
N ASP A 187 7.24 -1.59 -8.93
CA ASP A 187 6.56 -0.31 -8.73
C ASP A 187 7.41 0.54 -7.78
N THR A 188 7.80 1.72 -8.24
CA THR A 188 8.59 2.67 -7.46
C THR A 188 7.70 3.79 -6.96
N LEU A 189 7.56 3.90 -5.63
CA LEU A 189 6.65 4.83 -4.97
C LEU A 189 7.45 5.81 -4.10
N SER A 190 7.12 7.09 -4.20
CA SER A 190 7.68 8.16 -3.37
C SER A 190 6.76 8.43 -2.19
N PHE A 191 7.34 8.64 -1.00
CA PHE A 191 6.59 9.04 0.17
C PHE A 191 6.12 10.49 0.03
N VAL A 192 4.83 10.71 0.28
CA VAL A 192 4.21 12.04 0.36
C VAL A 192 3.82 12.34 1.80
N TYR A 193 3.28 11.35 2.51
CA TYR A 193 2.89 11.45 3.90
C TYR A 193 2.89 10.07 4.55
N MET A 194 3.35 9.97 5.79
CA MET A 194 3.19 8.77 6.62
C MET A 194 3.11 9.16 8.08
N LYS A 195 1.98 8.93 8.71
CA LYS A 195 1.80 9.17 10.15
C LYS A 195 0.66 8.31 10.69
N LYS A 196 0.88 7.64 11.81
CA LYS A 196 -0.11 6.78 12.48
C LYS A 196 -0.76 5.78 11.51
N ASP A 197 -2.03 6.02 11.16
CA ASP A 197 -2.86 5.13 10.36
C ASP A 197 -3.03 5.56 8.90
N SER A 198 -2.26 6.55 8.47
CA SER A 198 -2.31 7.10 7.11
C SER A 198 -0.96 7.03 6.41
N LEU A 199 -0.96 6.53 5.18
CA LEU A 199 0.19 6.49 4.28
C LEU A 199 -0.24 7.04 2.92
N VAL A 200 0.45 8.06 2.43
CA VAL A 200 0.23 8.58 1.07
C VAL A 200 1.50 8.37 0.27
N LEU A 201 1.36 7.68 -0.84
CA LEU A 201 2.44 7.39 -1.78
C LEU A 201 2.11 7.98 -3.15
N SER A 202 3.14 8.37 -3.90
CA SER A 202 3.03 8.85 -5.27
C SER A 202 3.80 7.93 -6.20
N ASP A 203 3.22 7.57 -7.33
CA ASP A 203 3.90 6.82 -8.39
C ASP A 203 4.81 7.72 -9.25
N SER A 204 5.47 7.12 -10.25
CA SER A 204 6.37 7.81 -11.18
C SER A 204 5.66 8.81 -12.10
N GLN A 205 4.32 8.73 -12.21
CA GLN A 205 3.49 9.64 -13.00
C GLN A 205 2.91 10.78 -12.15
N GLY A 206 3.24 10.81 -10.84
CA GLY A 206 2.72 11.80 -9.90
C GLY A 206 1.31 11.52 -9.38
N LYS A 207 0.73 10.37 -9.71
CA LYS A 207 -0.56 9.97 -9.15
C LYS A 207 -0.37 9.53 -7.70
N THR A 208 -1.19 10.07 -6.80
CA THR A 208 -1.15 9.78 -5.36
C THR A 208 -2.20 8.75 -4.97
N TYR A 209 -1.81 7.90 -4.01
CA TYR A 209 -2.66 6.87 -3.42
C TYR A 209 -2.65 7.04 -1.91
N THR A 210 -3.82 7.16 -1.31
CA THR A 210 -3.99 7.27 0.14
C THR A 210 -4.39 5.91 0.70
N TYR A 211 -3.56 5.40 1.58
CA TYR A 211 -3.76 4.13 2.26
C TYR A 211 -4.09 4.36 3.72
N HIS A 212 -4.90 3.47 4.27
CA HIS A 212 -5.24 3.40 5.68
C HIS A 212 -4.70 2.12 6.30
N ARG A 213 -4.17 2.22 7.50
CA ARG A 213 -3.64 1.09 8.25
C ARG A 213 -4.77 0.20 8.72
N LYS A 214 -4.58 -1.11 8.62
CA LYS A 214 -5.43 -2.13 9.25
C LYS A 214 -4.66 -2.82 10.37
N ALA A 215 -5.35 -3.17 11.45
CA ALA A 215 -4.72 -3.86 12.56
C ALA A 215 -4.24 -5.25 12.12
N ASN A 216 -4.97 -5.90 11.23
CA ASN A 216 -4.56 -7.18 10.63
C ASN A 216 -5.19 -7.38 9.24
N ALA A 217 -4.66 -8.36 8.47
CA ALA A 217 -5.14 -8.68 7.13
C ALA A 217 -6.58 -9.26 7.11
N HIS A 218 -7.09 -9.78 8.25
CA HIS A 218 -8.45 -10.31 8.33
C HIS A 218 -9.52 -9.21 8.35
N GLU A 219 -9.17 -7.98 8.69
CA GLU A 219 -10.07 -6.83 8.65
C GLU A 219 -10.30 -6.30 7.23
N VAL A 220 -9.40 -6.63 6.31
CA VAL A 220 -9.52 -6.22 4.91
C VAL A 220 -10.77 -6.83 4.31
N ASN A 221 -11.61 -6.00 3.68
CA ASN A 221 -12.89 -6.40 3.09
C ASN A 221 -13.93 -7.00 4.09
N ALA A 222 -13.83 -6.72 5.38
CA ALA A 222 -14.79 -7.24 6.36
C ALA A 222 -16.23 -6.82 6.03
N ALA A 223 -16.45 -5.57 5.65
CA ALA A 223 -17.76 -5.05 5.25
C ALA A 223 -18.29 -5.73 3.97
N ALA A 224 -17.43 -5.90 2.96
CA ALA A 224 -17.80 -6.57 1.71
C ALA A 224 -18.15 -8.05 1.93
N ARG A 225 -17.38 -8.76 2.79
CA ARG A 225 -17.71 -10.13 3.18
C ARG A 225 -19.02 -10.24 3.93
N ALA A 226 -19.29 -9.32 4.85
CA ALA A 226 -20.57 -9.29 5.59
C ALA A 226 -21.75 -9.02 4.65
N ALA A 227 -21.61 -8.12 3.68
CA ALA A 227 -22.62 -7.85 2.67
C ALA A 227 -22.90 -9.10 1.81
N ALA A 228 -21.86 -9.76 1.31
CA ALA A 228 -21.99 -11.00 0.53
C ALA A 228 -22.66 -12.13 1.33
N GLN A 229 -22.31 -12.30 2.61
CA GLN A 229 -22.95 -13.28 3.49
C GLN A 229 -24.44 -12.99 3.71
N LYS A 230 -24.79 -11.72 3.89
CA LYS A 230 -26.20 -11.30 4.05
C LYS A 230 -27.01 -11.59 2.79
N GLN A 231 -26.43 -11.33 1.61
CA GLN A 231 -27.06 -11.62 0.33
C GLN A 231 -27.26 -13.14 0.13
N ALA A 232 -26.24 -13.95 0.39
CA ALA A 232 -26.32 -15.40 0.29
C ALA A 232 -27.40 -15.98 1.23
N ASN A 233 -27.56 -15.43 2.42
CA ASN A 233 -28.59 -15.84 3.37
C ASN A 233 -30.02 -15.48 2.90
N ARG A 234 -30.20 -14.30 2.29
CA ARG A 234 -31.48 -13.91 1.67
C ARG A 234 -31.88 -14.86 0.54
N MET A 235 -30.97 -15.14 -0.41
CA MET A 235 -31.22 -16.08 -1.51
C MET A 235 -31.59 -17.47 -1.00
N LYS A 236 -30.96 -17.97 0.08
CA LYS A 236 -31.31 -19.25 0.69
C LYS A 236 -32.71 -19.26 1.35
N GLN A 237 -33.21 -18.11 1.80
CA GLN A 237 -34.55 -17.99 2.37
C GLN A 237 -35.64 -17.90 1.29
N GLU A 238 -35.32 -17.28 0.14
CA GLU A 238 -36.22 -17.16 -1.00
C GLU A 238 -36.40 -18.47 -1.79
N LEU A 239 -35.43 -19.39 -1.66
CA LEU A 239 -35.46 -20.73 -2.28
C LEU A 239 -36.13 -21.81 -1.41
N LYS A 240 -36.62 -21.47 -0.21
CA LYS A 240 -37.38 -22.34 0.69
C LYS A 240 -38.85 -21.99 0.66
#